data_482a500132b8b563a1580cba4213da3f
#
_entry.id   482a500132b8b563a1580cba4213da3f
#
_cell.length_a   1.000
_cell.length_b   1.000
_cell.length_c   1.000
_cell.angle_alpha   90.00
_cell.angle_beta   90.00
_cell.angle_gamma   90.00
#
_symmetry.space_group_name_H-M   'P 1'
#
loop_
_entity.id
_entity.type
_entity.pdbx_description
1 polymer ?
#
loop_
_entity_poly.entity_id
_entity_poly.type
_entity_poly.pdbx_seq_one_letter_code
_entity_poly.pdbx_strand_id
1 'polypeptide(L)'
;MEDTIHPRYKICVSGAAETDSCGESVLAVAEELGREIVRHNAVLVEGATTGFPYWAAKGVKKEGGIVIGFSPAAGEKEHVEFYKLPTDYRDVIIYTGFAYSGRNLILTRASDAVIVGCGRMGTINEFTIAFEDKKPIGILEGEWETDEIIKLLIEKSHRGDEVKDRIVYESDPKILLDKLIELIEKDKKNHKAMSFHA
;
A
#
# COMPACT_ATOMS: atom_id res chain seq x y z
N MET A 1 -11.58 -26.85 -18.72
CA MET A 1 -10.53 -26.01 -18.11
C MET A 1 -11.01 -25.72 -16.70
N GLU A 2 -10.34 -26.25 -15.69
CA GLU A 2 -10.66 -25.90 -14.30
C GLU A 2 -10.39 -24.41 -14.15
N ASP A 3 -11.42 -23.64 -13.74
CA ASP A 3 -11.26 -22.26 -13.30
C ASP A 3 -10.40 -22.29 -12.03
N THR A 4 -9.09 -22.16 -12.23
CA THR A 4 -8.18 -21.96 -11.10
C THR A 4 -8.49 -20.60 -10.52
N ILE A 5 -9.16 -20.57 -9.36
CA ILE A 5 -9.40 -19.34 -8.60
C ILE A 5 -8.02 -18.78 -8.21
N HIS A 6 -7.56 -17.78 -8.95
CA HIS A 6 -6.34 -17.07 -8.56
C HIS A 6 -6.64 -16.17 -7.36
N PRO A 7 -5.76 -16.15 -6.34
CA PRO A 7 -5.89 -15.22 -5.24
C PRO A 7 -5.94 -13.77 -5.77
N ARG A 8 -6.81 -12.95 -5.16
CA ARG A 8 -6.87 -11.51 -5.48
C ARG A 8 -5.53 -10.85 -5.18
N TYR A 9 -5.19 -9.81 -5.94
CA TYR A 9 -4.01 -9.01 -5.62
C TYR A 9 -4.18 -8.27 -4.30
N LYS A 10 -3.12 -8.24 -3.52
CA LYS A 10 -3.03 -7.52 -2.25
C LYS A 10 -2.30 -6.20 -2.48
N ILE A 11 -3.02 -5.10 -2.39
CA ILE A 11 -2.46 -3.76 -2.56
C ILE A 11 -2.23 -3.15 -1.19
N CYS A 12 -0.98 -2.87 -0.85
CA CYS A 12 -0.63 -2.11 0.33
C CYS A 12 -0.91 -0.62 0.07
N VAL A 13 -1.66 0.03 0.96
CA VAL A 13 -1.77 1.48 0.99
C VAL A 13 -0.96 2.01 2.17
N SER A 14 0.09 2.74 1.84
CA SER A 14 0.99 3.43 2.76
C SER A 14 0.69 4.92 2.79
N GLY A 15 0.59 5.49 3.99
CA GLY A 15 0.32 6.91 4.17
C GLY A 15 0.37 7.34 5.62
N ALA A 16 0.26 8.65 5.87
CA ALA A 16 0.34 9.25 7.19
C ALA A 16 -0.85 8.88 8.07
N ALA A 17 -0.58 8.55 9.33
CA ALA A 17 -1.60 8.41 10.37
C ALA A 17 -2.18 9.77 10.81
N GLU A 18 -1.39 10.83 10.71
CA GLU A 18 -1.77 12.23 10.95
C GLU A 18 -1.67 12.98 9.61
N THR A 19 -2.75 13.60 9.17
CA THR A 19 -2.91 14.14 7.82
C THR A 19 -2.99 15.66 7.73
N ASP A 20 -2.71 16.37 8.81
CA ASP A 20 -2.82 17.84 8.88
C ASP A 20 -1.96 18.58 7.84
N SER A 21 -0.85 17.97 7.42
CA SER A 21 0.06 18.50 6.40
C SER A 21 -0.21 17.99 4.98
N CYS A 22 -1.33 17.30 4.76
CA CYS A 22 -1.57 16.58 3.50
C CYS A 22 -2.54 17.29 2.54
N GLY A 23 -2.99 18.51 2.87
CA GLY A 23 -4.01 19.21 2.10
C GLY A 23 -5.43 18.80 2.45
N GLU A 24 -6.41 19.62 2.02
CA GLU A 24 -7.82 19.44 2.38
C GLU A 24 -8.47 18.23 1.69
N SER A 25 -8.02 17.89 0.49
CA SER A 25 -8.59 16.82 -0.34
C SER A 25 -8.15 15.42 0.06
N VAL A 26 -7.10 15.29 0.90
CA VAL A 26 -6.38 14.02 1.16
C VAL A 26 -7.28 12.87 1.60
N LEU A 27 -8.25 13.12 2.46
CA LEU A 27 -9.14 12.08 2.98
C LEU A 27 -10.14 11.58 1.94
N ALA A 28 -10.62 12.48 1.08
CA ALA A 28 -11.52 12.14 -0.02
C ALA A 28 -10.77 11.31 -1.10
N VAL A 29 -9.54 11.69 -1.40
CA VAL A 29 -8.67 10.97 -2.34
C VAL A 29 -8.31 9.58 -1.81
N ALA A 30 -8.00 9.46 -0.51
CA ALA A 30 -7.75 8.17 0.14
C ALA A 30 -8.99 7.26 0.09
N GLU A 31 -10.18 7.81 0.36
CA GLU A 31 -11.43 7.05 0.29
C GLU A 31 -11.72 6.57 -1.14
N GLU A 32 -11.50 7.42 -2.16
CA GLU A 32 -11.68 7.01 -3.56
C GLU A 32 -10.65 5.97 -3.98
N LEU A 33 -9.39 6.09 -3.55
CA LEU A 33 -8.39 5.05 -3.76
C LEU A 33 -8.86 3.68 -3.22
N GLY A 34 -9.47 3.68 -2.04
CA GLY A 34 -10.06 2.46 -1.46
C GLY A 34 -11.17 1.86 -2.33
N ARG A 35 -12.06 2.69 -2.89
CA ARG A 35 -13.09 2.22 -3.82
C ARG A 35 -12.49 1.63 -5.10
N GLU A 36 -11.49 2.28 -5.67
CA GLU A 36 -10.82 1.80 -6.87
C GLU A 36 -10.12 0.47 -6.66
N ILE A 37 -9.53 0.21 -5.49
CA ILE A 37 -8.96 -1.11 -5.15
C ILE A 37 -10.03 -2.22 -5.29
N VAL A 38 -11.25 -1.99 -4.82
CA VAL A 38 -12.34 -2.95 -4.94
C VAL A 38 -12.79 -3.13 -6.39
N ARG A 39 -12.94 -2.02 -7.15
CA ARG A 39 -13.34 -2.04 -8.56
C ARG A 39 -12.34 -2.81 -9.43
N HIS A 40 -11.07 -2.86 -9.02
CA HIS A 40 -10.01 -3.66 -9.63
C HIS A 40 -9.92 -5.09 -9.08
N ASN A 41 -10.94 -5.56 -8.34
CA ASN A 41 -10.99 -6.90 -7.73
C ASN A 41 -9.77 -7.23 -6.86
N ALA A 42 -9.20 -6.22 -6.20
CA ALA A 42 -8.07 -6.37 -5.29
C ALA A 42 -8.52 -6.34 -3.80
N VAL A 43 -7.58 -6.62 -2.90
CA VAL A 43 -7.72 -6.56 -1.46
C VAL A 43 -6.83 -5.45 -0.92
N LEU A 44 -7.37 -4.60 -0.05
CA LEU A 44 -6.58 -3.62 0.66
C LEU A 44 -5.80 -4.28 1.79
N VAL A 45 -4.51 -3.97 1.84
CA VAL A 45 -3.64 -4.29 2.97
C VAL A 45 -3.08 -2.97 3.53
N GLU A 46 -3.15 -2.75 4.84
CA GLU A 46 -2.72 -1.49 5.46
C GLU A 46 -2.21 -1.68 6.89
N GLY A 47 -1.71 -0.62 7.48
CA GLY A 47 -1.00 -0.67 8.75
C GLY A 47 -1.86 -0.73 10.01
N ALA A 48 -3.15 -1.03 9.93
CA ALA A 48 -4.11 -1.01 11.03
C ALA A 48 -4.05 0.32 11.83
N THR A 49 -3.95 1.46 11.13
CA THR A 49 -3.69 2.79 11.70
C THR A 49 -4.80 3.78 11.38
N THR A 50 -4.62 5.03 11.78
CA THR A 50 -5.47 6.19 11.45
C THR A 50 -5.05 6.86 10.14
N GLY A 51 -5.65 7.98 9.80
CA GLY A 51 -5.26 8.86 8.71
C GLY A 51 -5.50 8.29 7.31
N PHE A 52 -4.55 8.47 6.40
CA PHE A 52 -4.69 8.10 4.99
C PHE A 52 -5.08 6.62 4.78
N PRO A 53 -4.40 5.63 5.38
CA PRO A 53 -4.77 4.21 5.23
C PRO A 53 -6.16 3.87 5.80
N TYR A 54 -6.56 4.52 6.87
CA TYR A 54 -7.90 4.35 7.46
C TYR A 54 -9.01 4.81 6.53
N TRP A 55 -8.83 5.94 5.85
CA TRP A 55 -9.81 6.44 4.89
C TRP A 55 -9.86 5.59 3.63
N ALA A 56 -8.73 5.03 3.20
CA ALA A 56 -8.73 4.01 2.14
C ALA A 56 -9.52 2.76 2.57
N ALA A 57 -9.33 2.28 3.80
CA ALA A 57 -10.11 1.17 4.35
C ALA A 57 -11.62 1.46 4.37
N LYS A 58 -12.01 2.68 4.75
CA LYS A 58 -13.41 3.14 4.71
C LYS A 58 -13.97 3.11 3.29
N GLY A 59 -13.19 3.54 2.29
CA GLY A 59 -13.56 3.47 0.87
C GLY A 59 -13.80 2.03 0.40
N VAL A 60 -12.89 1.11 0.77
CA VAL A 60 -13.04 -0.32 0.50
C VAL A 60 -14.34 -0.88 1.10
N LYS A 61 -14.64 -0.55 2.35
CA LYS A 61 -15.85 -1.06 3.03
C LYS A 61 -17.14 -0.50 2.44
N LYS A 62 -17.15 0.71 1.88
CA LYS A 62 -18.30 1.27 1.15
C LYS A 62 -18.62 0.50 -0.14
N GLU A 63 -17.63 -0.11 -0.78
CA GLU A 63 -17.77 -0.96 -1.98
C GLU A 63 -17.87 -2.46 -1.63
N GLY A 64 -17.96 -2.84 -0.35
CA GLY A 64 -18.09 -4.23 0.08
C GLY A 64 -16.82 -5.08 -0.10
N GLY A 65 -15.65 -4.44 -0.19
CA GLY A 65 -14.37 -5.10 -0.33
C GLY A 65 -13.79 -5.64 0.98
N ILE A 66 -12.57 -6.19 0.90
CA ILE A 66 -11.84 -6.82 2.00
C ILE A 66 -10.66 -5.93 2.40
N VAL A 67 -10.51 -5.74 3.71
CA VAL A 67 -9.41 -5.00 4.34
C VAL A 67 -8.67 -5.89 5.32
N ILE A 68 -7.35 -6.01 5.17
CA ILE A 68 -6.46 -6.71 6.09
C ILE A 68 -5.52 -5.70 6.72
N GLY A 69 -5.65 -5.49 8.02
CA GLY A 69 -4.78 -4.61 8.80
C GLY A 69 -3.59 -5.37 9.40
N PHE A 70 -2.40 -4.80 9.33
CA PHE A 70 -1.21 -5.31 10.04
C PHE A 70 -0.92 -4.39 11.22
N SER A 71 -1.11 -4.89 12.43
CA SER A 71 -0.86 -4.14 13.66
C SER A 71 0.59 -4.26 14.14
N PRO A 72 1.18 -3.18 14.70
CA PRO A 72 2.46 -3.26 15.39
C PRO A 72 2.39 -4.03 16.72
N ALA A 73 1.19 -4.15 17.30
CA ALA A 73 0.92 -4.79 18.59
C ALA A 73 1.04 -6.32 18.55
N ALA A 74 1.25 -6.94 19.68
CA ALA A 74 1.25 -8.39 19.85
C ALA A 74 -0.16 -8.98 20.05
N GLY A 75 -1.19 -8.14 20.25
CA GLY A 75 -2.58 -8.55 20.43
C GLY A 75 -3.53 -7.36 20.45
N GLU A 76 -4.84 -7.65 20.46
CA GLU A 76 -5.90 -6.64 20.39
C GLU A 76 -5.83 -5.63 21.53
N LYS A 77 -5.61 -6.12 22.76
CA LYS A 77 -5.53 -5.25 23.93
C LYS A 77 -4.41 -4.20 23.79
N GLU A 78 -3.24 -4.63 23.36
CA GLU A 78 -2.10 -3.72 23.14
C GLU A 78 -2.39 -2.75 21.98
N HIS A 79 -3.03 -3.23 20.91
CA HIS A 79 -3.44 -2.41 19.77
C HIS A 79 -4.36 -1.25 20.20
N VAL A 80 -5.40 -1.58 21.00
CA VAL A 80 -6.40 -0.61 21.41
C VAL A 80 -5.93 0.24 22.59
N GLU A 81 -5.35 -0.38 23.64
CA GLU A 81 -5.04 0.32 24.89
C GLU A 81 -3.69 1.03 24.89
N PHE A 82 -2.67 0.46 24.24
CA PHE A 82 -1.33 1.05 24.20
C PHE A 82 -1.11 1.89 22.95
N TYR A 83 -1.31 1.30 21.76
CA TYR A 83 -1.11 2.02 20.50
C TYR A 83 -2.25 2.97 20.16
N LYS A 84 -3.42 2.87 20.82
CA LYS A 84 -4.63 3.69 20.55
C LYS A 84 -5.09 3.65 19.11
N LEU A 85 -5.02 2.49 18.49
CA LEU A 85 -5.35 2.28 17.09
C LEU A 85 -6.79 1.75 16.93
N PRO A 86 -7.49 2.10 15.84
CA PRO A 86 -8.87 1.68 15.59
C PRO A 86 -8.93 0.25 15.06
N THR A 87 -10.03 -0.43 15.35
CA THR A 87 -10.31 -1.79 14.84
C THR A 87 -11.37 -1.82 13.73
N ASP A 88 -12.15 -0.76 13.57
CA ASP A 88 -13.21 -0.63 12.57
C ASP A 88 -12.68 -0.57 11.12
N TYR A 89 -13.52 -0.86 10.16
CA TYR A 89 -13.24 -0.97 8.72
C TYR A 89 -12.21 -2.03 8.31
N ARG A 90 -11.83 -2.97 9.21
CA ARG A 90 -10.96 -4.12 8.91
C ARG A 90 -11.74 -5.41 9.06
N ASP A 91 -11.59 -6.31 8.09
CA ASP A 91 -12.16 -7.67 8.18
C ASP A 91 -11.26 -8.58 9.01
N VAL A 92 -9.94 -8.34 8.93
CA VAL A 92 -8.92 -9.08 9.69
C VAL A 92 -7.84 -8.11 10.17
N ILE A 93 -7.40 -8.26 11.42
CA ILE A 93 -6.20 -7.59 11.95
C ILE A 93 -5.17 -8.66 12.33
N ILE A 94 -4.00 -8.57 11.72
CA ILE A 94 -2.85 -9.42 12.02
C ILE A 94 -1.96 -8.69 13.03
N TYR A 95 -1.89 -9.20 14.24
CA TYR A 95 -1.04 -8.65 15.31
C TYR A 95 0.37 -9.19 15.17
N THR A 96 1.30 -8.35 14.71
CA THR A 96 2.67 -8.79 14.39
C THR A 96 3.58 -8.85 15.62
N GLY A 97 3.37 -8.03 16.62
CA GLY A 97 4.25 -7.92 17.79
C GLY A 97 5.63 -7.33 17.52
N PHE A 98 5.86 -6.75 16.33
CA PHE A 98 7.17 -6.25 15.91
C PHE A 98 7.28 -4.72 15.90
N ALA A 99 6.43 -4.02 16.65
CA ALA A 99 6.34 -2.57 16.62
C ALA A 99 6.19 -2.01 15.19
N TYR A 100 6.43 -0.71 14.97
CA TYR A 100 6.17 -0.10 13.67
C TYR A 100 7.12 -0.58 12.56
N SER A 101 8.42 -0.60 12.82
CA SER A 101 9.43 -0.91 11.77
C SER A 101 9.34 -2.36 11.29
N GLY A 102 9.19 -3.31 12.22
CA GLY A 102 9.03 -4.71 11.85
C GLY A 102 7.68 -4.99 11.18
N ARG A 103 6.61 -4.32 11.62
CA ARG A 103 5.31 -4.38 10.98
C ARG A 103 5.37 -3.86 9.54
N ASN A 104 6.06 -2.75 9.27
CA ASN A 104 6.24 -2.20 7.93
C ASN A 104 6.86 -3.24 6.98
N LEU A 105 7.90 -3.94 7.43
CA LEU A 105 8.54 -5.01 6.65
C LEU A 105 7.55 -6.13 6.30
N ILE A 106 6.80 -6.62 7.29
CA ILE A 106 5.86 -7.73 7.10
C ILE A 106 4.72 -7.30 6.17
N LEU A 107 4.12 -6.14 6.41
CA LEU A 107 3.06 -5.55 5.60
C LEU A 107 3.47 -5.41 4.13
N THR A 108 4.61 -4.77 3.89
CA THR A 108 5.13 -4.54 2.54
C THR A 108 5.39 -5.86 1.82
N ARG A 109 6.04 -6.82 2.47
CA ARG A 109 6.34 -8.13 1.89
C ARG A 109 5.11 -8.99 1.63
N ALA A 110 4.08 -8.89 2.47
CA ALA A 110 2.82 -9.61 2.28
C ALA A 110 2.00 -9.13 1.07
N SER A 111 2.32 -7.95 0.52
CA SER A 111 1.57 -7.30 -0.56
C SER A 111 2.16 -7.62 -1.94
N ASP A 112 1.33 -7.56 -2.98
CA ASP A 112 1.75 -7.71 -4.38
C ASP A 112 2.27 -6.38 -4.97
N ALA A 113 1.78 -5.25 -4.45
CA ALA A 113 2.23 -3.90 -4.78
C ALA A 113 2.02 -2.95 -3.60
N VAL A 114 2.68 -1.80 -3.64
CA VAL A 114 2.55 -0.74 -2.64
C VAL A 114 2.12 0.56 -3.30
N ILE A 115 1.06 1.18 -2.79
CA ILE A 115 0.68 2.55 -3.14
C ILE A 115 1.12 3.47 -2.00
N VAL A 116 1.84 4.52 -2.35
CA VAL A 116 2.29 5.58 -1.46
C VAL A 116 1.45 6.83 -1.72
N GLY A 117 0.71 7.27 -0.70
CA GLY A 117 0.02 8.55 -0.71
C GLY A 117 0.72 9.60 0.16
N CYS A 118 -0.04 10.58 0.66
CA CYS A 118 0.51 11.51 1.65
C CYS A 118 1.12 10.74 2.81
N GLY A 119 2.40 10.99 3.12
CA GLY A 119 3.11 10.18 4.08
C GLY A 119 4.21 10.90 4.84
N ARG A 120 4.71 10.23 5.88
CA ARG A 120 5.80 10.67 6.74
C ARG A 120 6.88 9.58 6.77
N MET A 121 7.77 9.59 7.76
CA MET A 121 8.92 8.66 7.86
C MET A 121 8.55 7.19 7.77
N GLY A 122 7.39 6.78 8.33
CA GLY A 122 6.89 5.40 8.21
C GLY A 122 6.59 5.02 6.76
N THR A 123 5.98 5.93 6.02
CA THR A 123 5.67 5.79 4.59
C THR A 123 6.94 5.69 3.74
N ILE A 124 7.95 6.53 4.03
CA ILE A 124 9.26 6.44 3.37
C ILE A 124 9.95 5.11 3.67
N ASN A 125 9.83 4.60 4.90
CA ASN A 125 10.35 3.28 5.25
C ASN A 125 9.63 2.15 4.47
N GLU A 126 8.31 2.17 4.34
CA GLU A 126 7.56 1.20 3.53
C GLU A 126 7.92 1.31 2.05
N PHE A 127 8.08 2.54 1.52
CA PHE A 127 8.56 2.78 0.16
C PHE A 127 9.95 2.16 -0.06
N THR A 128 10.92 2.41 0.84
CA THR A 128 12.28 1.86 0.67
C THR A 128 12.32 0.34 0.74
N ILE A 129 11.49 -0.28 1.58
CA ILE A 129 11.33 -1.75 1.60
C ILE A 129 10.79 -2.26 0.25
N ALA A 130 9.73 -1.63 -0.27
CA ALA A 130 9.15 -2.00 -1.56
C ALA A 130 10.16 -1.83 -2.71
N PHE A 131 10.95 -0.75 -2.67
CA PHE A 131 12.01 -0.48 -3.62
C PHE A 131 13.09 -1.58 -3.63
N GLU A 132 13.62 -1.93 -2.45
CA GLU A 132 14.64 -2.99 -2.31
C GLU A 132 14.09 -4.37 -2.71
N ASP A 133 12.84 -4.66 -2.37
CA ASP A 133 12.17 -5.92 -2.74
C ASP A 133 11.70 -5.91 -4.22
N LYS A 134 11.98 -4.85 -5.00
CA LYS A 134 11.63 -4.68 -6.42
C LYS A 134 10.15 -4.86 -6.71
N LYS A 135 9.28 -4.47 -5.78
CA LYS A 135 7.84 -4.54 -5.97
C LYS A 135 7.33 -3.46 -6.95
N PRO A 136 6.20 -3.70 -7.61
CA PRO A 136 5.43 -2.64 -8.24
C PRO A 136 5.04 -1.58 -7.21
N ILE A 137 5.27 -0.29 -7.53
CA ILE A 137 4.99 0.84 -6.64
C ILE A 137 4.14 1.87 -7.39
N GLY A 138 3.03 2.26 -6.80
CA GLY A 138 2.23 3.40 -7.23
C GLY A 138 2.50 4.60 -6.32
N ILE A 139 2.86 5.72 -6.90
CA ILE A 139 2.98 7.00 -6.19
C ILE A 139 1.76 7.84 -6.53
N LEU A 140 0.89 8.03 -5.55
CA LEU A 140 -0.26 8.89 -5.70
C LEU A 140 0.19 10.35 -5.48
N GLU A 141 0.15 11.13 -6.55
CA GLU A 141 0.51 12.54 -6.53
C GLU A 141 -0.66 13.40 -6.00
N GLY A 142 -0.36 14.44 -5.24
CA GLY A 142 -1.38 15.31 -4.64
C GLY A 142 -0.82 16.61 -4.08
N GLU A 143 -1.58 17.25 -3.18
CA GLU A 143 -1.22 18.51 -2.53
C GLU A 143 -0.21 18.32 -1.38
N TRP A 144 0.54 17.25 -1.38
CA TRP A 144 1.53 16.86 -0.36
C TRP A 144 2.91 16.66 -0.99
N GLU A 145 3.95 16.75 -0.17
CA GLU A 145 5.35 16.73 -0.62
C GLU A 145 5.95 15.31 -0.68
N THR A 146 5.21 14.26 -0.34
CA THR A 146 5.76 12.90 -0.22
C THR A 146 6.28 12.36 -1.56
N ASP A 147 5.56 12.63 -2.65
CA ASP A 147 5.97 12.22 -4.00
C ASP A 147 7.23 12.94 -4.47
N GLU A 148 7.40 14.23 -4.13
CA GLU A 148 8.61 15.01 -4.41
C GLU A 148 9.82 14.46 -3.62
N ILE A 149 9.62 14.14 -2.34
CA ILE A 149 10.65 13.53 -1.49
C ILE A 149 11.10 12.19 -2.08
N ILE A 150 10.16 11.36 -2.55
CA ILE A 150 10.47 10.07 -3.17
C ILE A 150 11.24 10.25 -4.48
N LYS A 151 10.83 11.17 -5.35
CA LYS A 151 11.54 11.52 -6.59
C LYS A 151 12.99 11.92 -6.27
N LEU A 152 13.17 12.77 -5.26
CA LEU A 152 14.50 13.22 -4.82
C LEU A 152 15.35 12.06 -4.25
N LEU A 153 14.75 11.18 -3.44
CA LEU A 153 15.46 10.01 -2.91
C LEU A 153 15.95 9.08 -4.02
N ILE A 154 15.12 8.80 -5.02
CA ILE A 154 15.48 7.98 -6.17
C ILE A 154 16.63 8.63 -6.94
N GLU A 155 16.54 9.94 -7.24
CA GLU A 155 17.58 10.69 -7.92
C GLU A 155 18.91 10.63 -7.17
N LYS A 156 18.90 10.97 -5.87
CA LYS A 156 20.12 11.05 -5.04
C LYS A 156 20.71 9.67 -4.70
N SER A 157 19.92 8.61 -4.77
CA SER A 157 20.42 7.25 -4.63
C SER A 157 21.18 6.75 -5.85
N HIS A 158 21.07 7.43 -6.99
CA HIS A 158 21.62 7.01 -8.29
C HIS A 158 21.13 5.64 -8.77
N ARG A 159 19.93 5.22 -8.32
CA ARG A 159 19.34 3.90 -8.61
C ARG A 159 18.04 3.98 -9.43
N GLY A 160 17.76 5.13 -10.04
CA GLY A 160 16.54 5.34 -10.81
C GLY A 160 16.33 4.33 -11.95
N ASP A 161 17.40 3.89 -12.60
CA ASP A 161 17.32 2.91 -13.69
C ASP A 161 16.82 1.53 -13.24
N GLU A 162 16.99 1.18 -11.96
CA GLU A 162 16.55 -0.11 -11.42
C GLU A 162 15.02 -0.21 -11.28
N VAL A 163 14.34 0.93 -11.22
CA VAL A 163 12.91 1.01 -10.87
C VAL A 163 12.04 1.76 -11.88
N LYS A 164 12.62 2.29 -12.95
CA LYS A 164 11.87 3.08 -13.96
C LYS A 164 10.66 2.36 -14.56
N ASP A 165 10.72 1.03 -14.65
CA ASP A 165 9.63 0.17 -15.15
C ASP A 165 8.80 -0.45 -14.03
N ARG A 166 8.95 0.00 -12.77
CA ARG A 166 8.29 -0.55 -11.59
C ARG A 166 7.56 0.50 -10.74
N ILE A 167 7.76 1.78 -11.05
CA ILE A 167 7.12 2.89 -10.35
C ILE A 167 6.19 3.61 -11.31
N VAL A 168 4.96 3.85 -10.87
CA VAL A 168 3.95 4.65 -11.56
C VAL A 168 3.64 5.87 -10.73
N TYR A 169 3.58 7.04 -11.35
CA TYR A 169 3.16 8.31 -10.76
C TYR A 169 1.84 8.73 -11.39
N GLU A 170 0.82 8.99 -10.58
CA GLU A 170 -0.49 9.47 -11.02
C GLU A 170 -1.22 10.18 -9.89
N SER A 171 -2.00 11.20 -10.23
CA SER A 171 -2.88 11.90 -9.30
C SER A 171 -4.30 11.30 -9.25
N ASP A 172 -4.72 10.59 -10.28
CA ASP A 172 -6.03 9.93 -10.36
C ASP A 172 -5.93 8.50 -9.82
N PRO A 173 -6.67 8.13 -8.75
CA PRO A 173 -6.64 6.80 -8.15
C PRO A 173 -6.98 5.67 -9.14
N LYS A 174 -7.92 5.89 -10.06
CA LYS A 174 -8.31 4.88 -11.04
C LYS A 174 -7.18 4.61 -12.03
N ILE A 175 -6.59 5.66 -12.61
CA ILE A 175 -5.48 5.53 -13.57
C ILE A 175 -4.28 4.91 -12.87
N LEU A 176 -4.02 5.27 -11.61
CA LEU A 176 -2.95 4.67 -10.82
C LEU A 176 -3.14 3.16 -10.69
N LEU A 177 -4.36 2.72 -10.32
CA LEU A 177 -4.68 1.29 -10.19
C LEU A 177 -4.60 0.56 -11.52
N ASP A 178 -5.15 1.12 -12.62
CA ASP A 178 -5.07 0.53 -13.96
C ASP A 178 -3.61 0.18 -14.30
N LYS A 179 -2.70 1.16 -14.18
CA LYS A 179 -1.26 0.97 -14.46
C LYS A 179 -0.56 0.04 -13.48
N LEU A 180 -0.92 0.11 -12.19
CA LEU A 180 -0.29 -0.72 -11.16
C LEU A 180 -0.64 -2.20 -11.33
N ILE A 181 -1.88 -2.52 -11.69
CA ILE A 181 -2.32 -3.89 -11.98
C ILE A 181 -1.56 -4.45 -13.19
N GLU A 182 -1.38 -3.66 -14.26
CA GLU A 182 -0.57 -4.06 -15.41
C GLU A 182 0.89 -4.42 -15.00
N LEU A 183 1.49 -3.63 -14.12
CA LEU A 183 2.82 -3.91 -13.59
C LEU A 183 2.87 -5.21 -12.79
N ILE A 184 1.88 -5.47 -11.92
CA ILE A 184 1.79 -6.72 -11.16
C ILE A 184 1.70 -7.93 -12.09
N GLU A 185 0.85 -7.83 -13.12
CA GLU A 185 0.69 -8.92 -14.10
C GLU A 185 1.97 -9.21 -14.88
N LYS A 186 2.66 -8.15 -15.32
CA LYS A 186 3.95 -8.26 -16.00
C LYS A 186 5.01 -8.93 -15.10
N ASP A 187 5.07 -8.53 -13.85
CA ASP A 187 6.01 -9.09 -12.87
C ASP A 187 5.75 -10.58 -12.63
N LYS A 188 4.49 -10.97 -12.43
CA LYS A 188 4.10 -12.38 -12.24
C LYS A 188 4.35 -13.25 -13.47
N LYS A 189 4.17 -12.73 -14.68
CA LYS A 189 4.50 -13.45 -15.92
C LYS A 189 6.01 -13.71 -16.04
N ASN A 190 6.82 -12.73 -15.71
CA ASN A 190 8.28 -12.84 -15.74
C ASN A 190 8.79 -13.88 -14.72
N HIS A 191 8.25 -13.91 -13.50
CA HIS A 191 8.60 -14.92 -12.49
C HIS A 191 8.22 -16.34 -12.91
N LYS A 192 7.07 -16.55 -13.55
CA LYS A 192 6.69 -17.87 -14.09
C LYS A 192 7.65 -18.32 -15.18
N ALA A 193 8.06 -17.44 -16.09
CA ALA A 193 9.02 -17.79 -17.15
C ALA A 193 10.38 -18.22 -16.60
N MET A 194 10.87 -17.59 -15.52
CA MET A 194 12.14 -17.95 -14.87
C MET A 194 12.08 -19.30 -14.14
N SER A 195 10.95 -19.66 -13.54
CA SER A 195 10.80 -20.93 -12.81
C SER A 195 10.68 -22.17 -13.72
N PHE A 196 10.44 -22.01 -15.03
CA PHE A 196 10.45 -23.12 -15.99
C PHE A 196 11.83 -23.44 -16.56
N HIS A 197 12.86 -22.68 -16.21
CA HIS A 197 14.25 -22.88 -16.67
C HIS A 197 15.23 -23.20 -15.54
N ALA A 198 14.72 -23.45 -14.33
CA ALA A 198 15.45 -23.95 -13.18
C ALA A 198 15.04 -25.41 -12.87
#